data_b9fb96a566c8c48851310dcf9ac0a5e4
#
_entry.id   b9fb96a566c8c48851310dcf9ac0a5e4
#
_cell.length_a   1.000
_cell.length_b   1.000
_cell.length_c   1.000
_cell.angle_alpha   90.00
_cell.angle_beta   90.00
_cell.angle_gamma   90.00
#
_symmetry.space_group_name_H-M   'P 1'
#
loop_
_entity.id
_entity.type
_entity.pdbx_description
1 polymer ?
#
loop_
_entity_poly.entity_id
_entity_poly.type
_entity_poly.pdbx_seq_one_letter_code
_entity_poly.pdbx_strand_id
1 'polypeptide(L)'
;MKNDLVTASVLSGNRNFEARVHQNVKSNFLMSPPLVVAFAIAGRVDLDLSCEPLGNDKAGAPVYLADIWPTLAEVRDAMQSALKPEVFRKLYKDFAAQNPKWNEIPASTGNVYEFDAKSTYIQEPPFFTKFSMTPGSIASDPNSPT
;
A
#
# COMPACT_ATOMS: atom_id res chain seq x y z
N MET A 1 -14.11 6.21 -23.06
CA MET A 1 -13.73 7.53 -22.52
C MET A 1 -13.97 8.58 -23.58
N LYS A 2 -14.45 9.78 -23.20
CA LYS A 2 -14.78 10.83 -24.17
C LYS A 2 -13.57 11.36 -24.98
N ASN A 3 -12.34 11.20 -24.49
CA ASN A 3 -11.17 11.91 -25.08
C ASN A 3 -9.92 11.01 -25.08
N ASP A 4 -9.92 9.81 -25.47
CA ASP A 4 -8.77 8.86 -25.55
C ASP A 4 -7.38 9.45 -25.20
N LEU A 5 -7.25 10.02 -24.00
CA LEU A 5 -6.03 10.69 -23.55
C LEU A 5 -4.92 9.67 -23.31
N VAL A 6 -3.72 9.99 -23.74
CA VAL A 6 -2.52 9.25 -23.37
C VAL A 6 -2.07 9.77 -22.01
N THR A 7 -2.21 8.92 -21.00
CA THR A 7 -1.83 9.24 -19.63
C THR A 7 -0.79 8.27 -19.11
N ALA A 8 0.09 8.75 -18.25
CA ALA A 8 1.09 7.96 -17.58
C ALA A 8 0.97 8.12 -16.06
N SER A 9 1.38 7.12 -15.32
CA SER A 9 1.59 7.22 -13.87
C SER A 9 3.07 7.05 -13.53
N VAL A 10 3.53 7.79 -12.53
CA VAL A 10 4.88 7.67 -11.98
C VAL A 10 4.74 7.29 -10.50
N LEU A 11 5.31 6.16 -10.11
CA LEU A 11 5.07 5.52 -8.81
C LEU A 11 6.40 5.16 -8.16
N SER A 12 6.45 5.22 -6.83
CA SER A 12 7.60 4.75 -6.04
C SER A 12 7.37 3.37 -5.40
N GLY A 13 6.18 2.78 -5.55
CA GLY A 13 5.83 1.48 -5.01
C GLY A 13 5.28 0.55 -6.08
N ASN A 14 5.64 -0.73 -6.01
CA ASN A 14 5.28 -1.74 -7.03
C ASN A 14 4.01 -2.54 -6.68
N ARG A 15 3.29 -2.19 -5.62
CA ARG A 15 2.18 -3.01 -5.14
C ARG A 15 1.01 -3.12 -6.13
N ASN A 16 0.69 -2.03 -6.80
CA ASN A 16 -0.44 -1.92 -7.71
C ASN A 16 0.01 -1.54 -9.14
N PHE A 17 1.15 -2.10 -9.57
CA PHE A 17 1.69 -1.81 -10.88
C PHE A 17 0.83 -2.40 -12.01
N GLU A 18 0.98 -1.90 -13.23
CA GLU A 18 0.17 -2.24 -14.41
C GLU A 18 -1.33 -1.97 -14.21
N ALA A 19 -2.21 -2.81 -14.71
CA ALA A 19 -3.66 -2.61 -14.72
C ALA A 19 -4.30 -2.29 -13.35
N ARG A 20 -3.57 -2.48 -12.24
CA ARG A 20 -4.05 -2.22 -10.88
C ARG A 20 -3.91 -0.77 -10.42
N VAL A 21 -3.14 0.06 -11.11
CA VAL A 21 -3.05 1.49 -10.81
C VAL A 21 -4.35 2.17 -11.20
N HIS A 22 -4.67 2.12 -12.48
CA HIS A 22 -5.95 2.58 -13.04
C HIS A 22 -6.11 2.04 -14.44
N GLN A 23 -7.27 1.50 -14.78
CA GLN A 23 -7.55 0.88 -16.10
C GLN A 23 -7.35 1.81 -17.29
N ASN A 24 -7.35 3.10 -17.07
CA ASN A 24 -7.26 4.14 -18.11
C ASN A 24 -5.83 4.67 -18.31
N VAL A 25 -4.89 4.28 -17.46
CA VAL A 25 -3.48 4.67 -17.58
C VAL A 25 -2.81 3.73 -18.55
N LYS A 26 -2.20 4.30 -19.61
CA LYS A 26 -1.58 3.53 -20.69
C LYS A 26 -0.13 3.15 -20.40
N SER A 27 0.55 3.91 -19.55
CA SER A 27 1.96 3.68 -19.21
C SER A 27 2.20 3.88 -17.73
N ASN A 28 3.00 2.99 -17.12
CA ASN A 28 3.36 3.09 -15.71
C ASN A 28 4.88 3.06 -15.57
N PHE A 29 5.40 4.00 -14.80
CA PHE A 29 6.83 4.14 -14.54
C PHE A 29 7.10 3.99 -13.04
N LEU A 30 8.05 3.11 -12.71
CA LEU A 30 8.51 2.90 -11.33
C LEU A 30 9.81 3.67 -11.13
N MET A 31 9.82 4.58 -10.16
CA MET A 31 10.95 5.46 -9.89
C MET A 31 11.15 5.65 -8.38
N SER A 32 12.28 6.26 -8.00
CA SER A 32 12.50 6.65 -6.61
C SER A 32 11.52 7.74 -6.16
N PRO A 33 11.18 7.83 -4.86
CA PRO A 33 10.29 8.87 -4.36
C PRO A 33 10.68 10.30 -4.77
N PRO A 34 11.96 10.73 -4.74
CA PRO A 34 12.35 12.06 -5.21
C PRO A 34 12.05 12.30 -6.70
N LEU A 35 12.26 11.29 -7.55
CA LEU A 35 11.94 11.41 -8.98
C LEU A 35 10.43 11.47 -9.23
N VAL A 36 9.62 10.79 -8.43
CA VAL A 36 8.14 10.92 -8.50
C VAL A 36 7.74 12.38 -8.26
N VAL A 37 8.36 13.05 -7.29
CA VAL A 37 8.11 14.48 -7.03
C VAL A 37 8.58 15.35 -8.20
N ALA A 38 9.75 15.09 -8.76
CA ALA A 38 10.27 15.83 -9.90
C ALA A 38 9.34 15.74 -11.13
N PHE A 39 8.88 14.54 -11.49
CA PHE A 39 7.94 14.36 -12.58
C PHE A 39 6.55 14.93 -12.30
N ALA A 40 6.12 14.94 -11.03
CA ALA A 40 4.87 15.61 -10.64
C ALA A 40 4.96 17.14 -10.84
N ILE A 41 6.12 17.75 -10.57
CA ILE A 41 6.38 19.17 -10.81
C ILE A 41 6.42 19.44 -12.31
N ALA A 42 7.11 18.61 -13.09
CA ALA A 42 7.22 18.73 -14.54
C ALA A 42 5.88 18.54 -15.26
N GLY A 43 4.98 17.69 -14.71
CA GLY A 43 3.67 17.38 -15.31
C GLY A 43 3.72 16.53 -16.57
N ARG A 44 4.90 16.02 -16.95
CA ARG A 44 5.14 15.20 -18.15
C ARG A 44 6.25 14.17 -17.87
N VAL A 45 6.27 13.06 -18.61
CA VAL A 45 7.25 11.98 -18.43
C VAL A 45 8.26 11.85 -19.57
N ASP A 46 8.03 12.54 -20.66
CA ASP A 46 8.88 12.58 -21.86
C ASP A 46 9.97 13.67 -21.77
N LEU A 47 10.57 13.79 -20.60
CA LEU A 47 11.53 14.83 -20.21
C LEU A 47 12.87 14.20 -19.85
N ASP A 48 13.96 14.69 -20.43
CA ASP A 48 15.30 14.34 -19.98
C ASP A 48 15.73 15.20 -18.79
N LEU A 49 15.57 14.67 -17.59
CA LEU A 49 15.91 15.36 -16.34
C LEU A 49 17.39 15.72 -16.20
N SER A 50 18.28 15.19 -17.04
CA SER A 50 19.71 15.50 -17.01
C SER A 50 20.03 16.85 -17.69
N CYS A 51 19.22 17.30 -18.60
CA CYS A 51 19.50 18.50 -19.41
C CYS A 51 18.30 19.40 -19.66
N GLU A 52 17.08 18.92 -19.50
CA GLU A 52 15.88 19.72 -19.72
C GLU A 52 15.32 20.30 -18.41
N PRO A 53 14.76 21.53 -18.43
CA PRO A 53 14.16 22.14 -17.26
C PRO A 53 12.82 21.47 -16.90
N LEU A 54 12.53 21.34 -15.62
CA LEU A 54 11.24 20.87 -15.08
C LEU A 54 10.10 21.88 -15.40
N GLY A 55 10.43 23.12 -15.55
CA GLY A 55 9.52 24.23 -15.78
C GLY A 55 10.22 25.56 -15.54
N ASN A 56 9.43 26.62 -15.37
CA ASN A 56 9.95 27.95 -15.07
C ASN A 56 9.47 28.40 -13.68
N ASP A 57 10.29 29.22 -13.03
CA ASP A 57 9.92 29.88 -11.79
C ASP A 57 8.94 31.05 -12.05
N LYS A 58 8.57 31.76 -10.98
CA LYS A 58 7.65 32.91 -11.07
C LYS A 58 8.24 34.08 -11.86
N ALA A 59 9.55 34.16 -12.01
CA ALA A 59 10.26 35.19 -12.79
C ALA A 59 10.45 34.77 -14.25
N GLY A 60 10.07 33.53 -14.62
CA GLY A 60 10.23 32.97 -15.95
C GLY A 60 11.58 32.29 -16.19
N ALA A 61 12.43 32.16 -15.19
CA ALA A 61 13.70 31.47 -15.30
C ALA A 61 13.52 29.95 -15.27
N PRO A 62 14.29 29.19 -16.10
CA PRO A 62 14.20 27.73 -16.11
C PRO A 62 14.68 27.12 -14.80
N VAL A 63 13.95 26.11 -14.31
CA VAL A 63 14.28 25.35 -13.09
C VAL A 63 14.63 23.92 -13.48
N TYR A 64 15.81 23.47 -13.12
CA TYR A 64 16.33 22.15 -13.41
C TYR A 64 16.21 21.20 -12.21
N LEU A 65 16.39 19.91 -12.45
CA LEU A 65 16.38 18.91 -11.37
C LEU A 65 17.41 19.24 -10.28
N ALA A 66 18.59 19.73 -10.65
CA ALA A 66 19.64 20.09 -9.70
C ALA A 66 19.22 21.19 -8.72
N ASP A 67 18.31 22.09 -9.14
CA ASP A 67 17.86 23.21 -8.30
C ASP A 67 16.90 22.77 -7.19
N ILE A 68 16.22 21.64 -7.38
CA ILE A 68 15.27 21.08 -6.41
C ILE A 68 15.77 19.83 -5.71
N TRP A 69 16.94 19.30 -6.13
CA TRP A 69 17.47 18.08 -5.53
C TRP A 69 18.05 18.36 -4.14
N PRO A 70 17.62 17.62 -3.10
CA PRO A 70 18.06 17.89 -1.75
C PRO A 70 19.56 17.59 -1.58
N THR A 71 20.23 18.45 -0.86
CA THR A 71 21.62 18.24 -0.45
C THR A 71 21.71 17.11 0.60
N LEU A 72 22.88 16.51 0.73
CA LEU A 72 23.14 15.49 1.77
C LEU A 72 22.93 16.05 3.19
N ALA A 73 23.19 17.34 3.40
CA ALA A 73 22.93 18.00 4.68
C ALA A 73 21.44 18.06 5.00
N GLU A 74 20.61 18.54 4.06
CA GLU A 74 19.15 18.57 4.19
C GLU A 74 18.56 17.18 4.43
N VAL A 75 19.03 16.16 3.70
CA VAL A 75 18.60 14.76 3.92
C VAL A 75 18.95 14.31 5.34
N ARG A 76 20.18 14.59 5.80
CA ARG A 76 20.61 14.23 7.16
C ARG A 76 19.75 14.90 8.23
N ASP A 77 19.48 16.19 8.09
CA ASP A 77 18.69 16.96 9.04
C ASP A 77 17.23 16.48 9.07
N ALA A 78 16.65 16.19 7.92
CA ALA A 78 15.34 15.58 7.80
C ALA A 78 15.27 14.20 8.47
N MET A 79 16.28 13.35 8.26
CA MET A 79 16.37 12.05 8.92
C MET A 79 16.48 12.18 10.44
N GLN A 80 17.31 13.08 10.96
CA GLN A 80 17.43 13.31 12.40
C GLN A 80 16.11 13.77 13.02
N SER A 81 15.34 14.57 12.31
CA SER A 81 14.03 15.03 12.78
C SER A 81 12.97 13.93 12.77
N ALA A 82 13.02 13.04 11.79
CA ALA A 82 12.06 11.97 11.58
C ALA A 82 12.31 10.73 12.46
N LEU A 83 13.57 10.40 12.73
CA LEU A 83 13.99 9.19 13.48
C LEU A 83 14.02 9.38 14.99
N LYS A 84 13.17 10.25 15.54
CA LYS A 84 13.07 10.45 17.00
C LYS A 84 12.18 9.38 17.64
N PRO A 85 12.55 8.82 18.81
CA PRO A 85 11.72 7.85 19.52
C PRO A 85 10.30 8.34 19.80
N GLU A 86 10.11 9.64 20.01
CA GLU A 86 8.82 10.27 20.26
C GLU A 86 7.88 10.16 19.06
N VAL A 87 8.40 10.25 17.84
CA VAL A 87 7.62 10.09 16.60
C VAL A 87 7.07 8.68 16.52
N PHE A 88 7.90 7.67 16.78
CA PHE A 88 7.47 6.26 16.81
C PHE A 88 6.44 6.01 17.91
N ARG A 89 6.67 6.49 19.12
CA ARG A 89 5.71 6.37 20.21
C ARG A 89 4.37 7.01 19.88
N LYS A 90 4.38 8.20 19.29
CA LYS A 90 3.15 8.90 18.88
C LYS A 90 2.38 8.11 17.82
N LEU A 91 3.08 7.51 16.83
CA LEU A 91 2.44 6.78 15.73
C LEU A 91 1.89 5.41 16.14
N TYR A 92 2.54 4.73 17.11
CA TYR A 92 2.21 3.35 17.44
C TYR A 92 1.53 3.17 18.80
N LYS A 93 1.52 4.19 19.68
CA LYS A 93 1.02 4.04 21.05
C LYS A 93 -0.46 3.69 21.11
N ASP A 94 -1.29 4.34 20.34
CA ASP A 94 -2.74 4.18 20.37
C ASP A 94 -3.29 4.00 18.95
N PHE A 95 -2.75 3.01 18.25
CA PHE A 95 -3.08 2.73 16.86
C PHE A 95 -4.60 2.59 16.63
N ALA A 96 -5.30 1.90 17.52
CA ALA A 96 -6.73 1.73 17.42
C ALA A 96 -7.48 3.07 17.56
N ALA A 97 -7.10 3.93 18.52
CA ALA A 97 -7.72 5.24 18.72
C ALA A 97 -7.53 6.18 17.51
N GLN A 98 -6.43 6.03 16.78
CA GLN A 98 -6.15 6.82 15.59
C GLN A 98 -6.95 6.38 14.35
N ASN A 99 -7.62 5.24 14.42
CA ASN A 99 -8.36 4.64 13.31
C ASN A 99 -9.83 4.36 13.72
N PRO A 100 -10.66 5.39 13.94
CA PRO A 100 -12.03 5.22 14.42
C PRO A 100 -12.87 4.33 13.51
N LYS A 101 -12.74 4.46 12.19
CA LYS A 101 -13.44 3.61 11.22
C LYS A 101 -13.09 2.13 11.33
N TRP A 102 -11.85 1.81 11.77
CA TRP A 102 -11.45 0.44 12.04
C TRP A 102 -12.18 -0.12 13.27
N ASN A 103 -12.34 0.72 14.30
CA ASN A 103 -13.01 0.32 15.53
C ASN A 103 -14.55 0.20 15.39
N GLU A 104 -15.13 0.82 14.37
CA GLU A 104 -16.54 0.72 14.02
C GLU A 104 -16.90 -0.60 13.31
N ILE A 105 -15.91 -1.33 12.82
CA ILE A 105 -16.13 -2.63 12.17
C ILE A 105 -16.60 -3.62 13.25
N PRO A 106 -17.84 -4.15 13.13
CA PRO A 106 -18.32 -5.12 14.08
C PRO A 106 -17.46 -6.39 14.01
N ALA A 107 -16.92 -6.78 15.15
CA ALA A 107 -16.15 -8.01 15.29
C ALA A 107 -16.79 -8.89 16.38
N SER A 108 -16.81 -10.19 16.17
CA SER A 108 -17.21 -11.14 17.21
C SER A 108 -16.21 -11.07 18.37
N THR A 109 -16.74 -10.91 19.58
CA THR A 109 -15.94 -10.94 20.80
C THR A 109 -16.03 -12.33 21.43
N GLY A 110 -14.90 -13.02 21.54
CA GLY A 110 -14.85 -14.36 22.12
C GLY A 110 -13.60 -15.12 21.71
N ASN A 111 -13.40 -16.30 22.32
CA ASN A 111 -12.27 -17.16 22.00
C ASN A 111 -12.52 -18.05 20.78
N VAL A 112 -13.75 -18.08 20.27
CA VAL A 112 -14.18 -18.90 19.14
C VAL A 112 -14.87 -18.02 18.13
N TYR A 113 -14.58 -18.20 16.85
CA TYR A 113 -15.26 -17.51 15.77
C TYR A 113 -16.67 -18.06 15.59
N GLU A 114 -17.66 -17.19 15.61
CA GLU A 114 -19.06 -17.53 15.35
C GLU A 114 -19.37 -17.40 13.86
N PHE A 115 -19.55 -18.54 13.19
CA PHE A 115 -19.91 -18.56 11.78
C PHE A 115 -21.40 -18.18 11.59
N ASP A 116 -21.67 -17.28 10.67
CA ASP A 116 -23.03 -17.00 10.25
C ASP A 116 -23.53 -18.14 9.34
N ALA A 117 -24.51 -18.89 9.83
CA ALA A 117 -25.09 -20.02 9.09
C ALA A 117 -25.77 -19.60 7.75
N LYS A 118 -26.07 -18.31 7.58
CA LYS A 118 -26.65 -17.77 6.34
C LYS A 118 -25.61 -17.23 5.37
N SER A 119 -24.34 -17.14 5.78
CA SER A 119 -23.27 -16.68 4.93
C SER A 119 -23.01 -17.68 3.80
N THR A 120 -22.90 -17.17 2.59
CA THR A 120 -22.52 -17.95 1.40
C THR A 120 -21.02 -17.77 1.07
N TYR A 121 -20.32 -16.90 1.80
CA TYR A 121 -18.92 -16.56 1.50
C TYR A 121 -17.96 -17.14 2.54
N ILE A 122 -18.21 -16.90 3.83
CA ILE A 122 -17.43 -17.48 4.92
C ILE A 122 -18.34 -18.44 5.67
N GLN A 123 -18.02 -19.73 5.58
CA GLN A 123 -18.81 -20.80 6.18
C GLN A 123 -17.93 -21.67 7.07
N GLU A 124 -18.55 -22.33 8.03
CA GLU A 124 -17.87 -23.36 8.82
C GLU A 124 -17.37 -24.47 7.88
N PRO A 125 -16.08 -24.83 7.95
CA PRO A 125 -15.52 -25.85 7.07
C PRO A 125 -16.21 -27.21 7.28
N PRO A 126 -16.68 -27.88 6.20
CA PRO A 126 -17.47 -29.10 6.33
C PRO A 126 -16.70 -30.29 6.92
N PHE A 127 -15.38 -30.24 6.89
CA PHE A 127 -14.54 -31.29 7.51
C PHE A 127 -14.52 -31.25 9.04
N PHE A 128 -15.01 -30.17 9.67
CA PHE A 128 -15.16 -30.10 11.13
C PHE A 128 -16.52 -30.58 11.66
N THR A 129 -17.51 -30.82 10.80
CA THR A 129 -18.85 -31.21 11.21
C THR A 129 -18.91 -32.52 12.03
N LYS A 130 -17.92 -33.39 11.84
CA LYS A 130 -17.78 -34.66 12.59
C LYS A 130 -16.63 -34.61 13.57
N PHE A 131 -16.08 -33.44 13.83
CA PHE A 131 -14.97 -33.34 14.79
C PHE A 131 -15.45 -33.53 16.21
N SER A 132 -14.76 -34.38 16.97
CA SER A 132 -15.04 -34.63 18.37
C SER A 132 -13.77 -34.40 19.19
N MET A 133 -13.93 -33.81 20.38
CA MET A 133 -12.84 -33.66 21.34
C MET A 133 -12.37 -35.00 21.91
N THR A 134 -13.20 -36.05 21.78
CA THR A 134 -12.82 -37.40 22.15
C THR A 134 -12.27 -38.11 20.91
N PRO A 135 -10.98 -38.47 20.88
CA PRO A 135 -10.41 -39.18 19.73
C PRO A 135 -11.13 -40.50 19.48
N GLY A 136 -11.55 -40.71 18.24
CA GLY A 136 -12.07 -42.02 17.82
C GLY A 136 -10.97 -43.09 17.85
N SER A 137 -11.34 -44.37 17.94
CA SER A 137 -10.38 -45.44 17.79
C SER A 137 -9.91 -45.56 16.33
N ILE A 138 -8.63 -45.43 16.10
CA ILE A 138 -8.01 -45.57 14.77
C ILE A 138 -8.30 -46.95 14.15
N ALA A 139 -8.44 -47.97 15.01
CA ALA A 139 -8.74 -49.34 14.59
C ALA A 139 -10.16 -49.52 14.01
N SER A 140 -11.04 -48.55 14.18
CA SER A 140 -12.42 -48.58 13.67
C SER A 140 -12.65 -47.85 12.36
N ASP A 141 -11.63 -47.17 11.81
CA ASP A 141 -11.72 -46.52 10.51
C ASP A 141 -11.22 -47.44 9.39
N PRO A 142 -12.12 -47.97 8.54
CA PRO A 142 -11.74 -48.87 7.43
C PRO A 142 -10.84 -48.18 6.36
N ASN A 143 -10.72 -46.85 6.40
CA ASN A 143 -9.89 -46.07 5.49
C ASN A 143 -8.61 -45.52 6.15
N SER A 144 -8.31 -45.92 7.40
CA SER A 144 -7.09 -45.51 8.08
C SER A 144 -5.89 -46.21 7.41
N PRO A 145 -4.88 -45.47 6.95
CA PRO A 145 -3.67 -46.07 6.41
C PRO A 145 -2.99 -46.88 7.51
N THR A 146 -2.69 -48.14 7.23
CA THR A 146 -1.91 -49.04 8.07
C THR A 146 -0.46 -48.63 8.16
#